data_b2a0345e86464add9301875e4c79c0f3
#
_entry.id   b2a0345e86464add9301875e4c79c0f3
#
_cell.length_a   1.000
_cell.length_b   1.000
_cell.length_c   1.000
_cell.angle_alpha   90.00
_cell.angle_beta   90.00
_cell.angle_gamma   90.00
#
_symmetry.space_group_name_H-M   'P 1'
#
loop_
_entity.id
_entity.type
_entity.pdbx_description
1 polymer ?
#
loop_
_entity_poly.entity_id
_entity_poly.type
_entity_poly.pdbx_seq_one_letter_code
_entity_poly.pdbx_strand_id
1 'polypeptide(L)'
;MDSKNIPLYQQVANMLIEQLEKGTAPWLKPWSGGGIPQLPFNVISSNRYRGINVMNLLLKGHQDPRWLTFKQAESIEATINKGEKGTLIQFVKTHQQKSMRDDKGRLIFDETGNPMSERLLLTRPIVSSAWVFNAEQVSGLPPLKKAEPLETAWDPLVRAENLLTASGAEINHCYIDSAFYDVRYDTITLPERYQFSAADKYYATALHELAHWTGHPSRLDRASLLTQGMIAYSKEELRAEIASMIIGAEVGIGHDPDQHASYVDSWVSILKDTPLEIHAAAADAEKIFDFLMEIERKRSINLSEAPQPILSSGKQLKFLSTGDEILYEDSIYRVEGHLKQGRLRMSQMPSGIQFSLSSTDPLYAALLAQKLHQAPALSETVEHKTEKNIYQPLKR
;
A
#
# COMPACT_ATOMS: atom_id res chain seq x y z
N MET A 1 30.95 0.06 29.50
CA MET A 1 29.87 1.05 29.41
C MET A 1 28.58 0.36 29.76
N ASP A 2 27.87 0.84 30.75
CA ASP A 2 26.63 0.22 31.24
C ASP A 2 25.59 0.15 30.12
N SER A 3 25.14 -1.06 29.77
CA SER A 3 24.13 -1.33 28.74
C SER A 3 22.75 -0.70 29.01
N LYS A 4 22.59 -0.05 30.15
CA LYS A 4 21.32 0.56 30.61
C LYS A 4 21.01 1.93 30.04
N ASN A 5 21.90 2.57 29.26
CA ASN A 5 21.74 3.96 28.84
C ASN A 5 21.93 4.18 27.32
N ILE A 6 21.90 3.12 26.51
CA ILE A 6 22.03 3.25 25.05
C ILE A 6 20.69 3.71 24.48
N PRO A 7 20.64 4.84 23.70
CA PRO A 7 19.40 5.28 23.06
C PRO A 7 18.78 4.21 22.15
N LEU A 8 17.45 4.22 22.01
CA LEU A 8 16.74 3.22 21.21
C LEU A 8 17.26 3.15 19.77
N TYR A 9 17.48 4.27 19.11
CA TYR A 9 18.00 4.29 17.75
C TYR A 9 19.37 3.61 17.62
N GLN A 10 20.23 3.77 18.61
CA GLN A 10 21.55 3.10 18.64
C GLN A 10 21.40 1.60 18.82
N GLN A 11 20.48 1.16 19.68
CA GLN A 11 20.19 -0.27 19.87
C GLN A 11 19.67 -0.90 18.57
N VAL A 12 18.74 -0.20 17.90
CA VAL A 12 18.16 -0.65 16.64
C VAL A 12 19.21 -0.68 15.52
N ALA A 13 20.04 0.37 15.42
CA ALA A 13 21.14 0.41 14.45
C ALA A 13 22.12 -0.77 14.67
N ASN A 14 22.53 -1.02 15.91
CA ASN A 14 23.45 -2.12 16.22
C ASN A 14 22.86 -3.50 15.87
N MET A 15 21.58 -3.73 16.19
CA MET A 15 20.90 -4.98 15.83
C MET A 15 20.75 -5.12 14.32
N LEU A 16 20.43 -4.03 13.63
CA LEU A 16 20.29 -4.04 12.16
C LEU A 16 21.63 -4.31 11.48
N ILE A 17 22.72 -3.66 11.91
CA ILE A 17 24.08 -3.94 11.42
C ILE A 17 24.41 -5.42 11.54
N GLU A 18 24.19 -5.99 12.73
CA GLU A 18 24.45 -7.41 12.98
C GLU A 18 23.64 -8.32 12.04
N GLN A 19 22.37 -7.98 11.79
CA GLN A 19 21.52 -8.77 10.91
C GLN A 19 21.88 -8.56 9.42
N LEU A 20 22.26 -7.36 9.00
CA LEU A 20 22.76 -7.10 7.66
C LEU A 20 24.03 -7.90 7.38
N GLU A 21 25.01 -7.86 8.28
CA GLU A 21 26.26 -8.63 8.16
C GLU A 21 26.02 -10.14 8.12
N LYS A 22 24.92 -10.64 8.70
CA LYS A 22 24.52 -12.05 8.67
C LYS A 22 23.56 -12.40 7.51
N GLY A 23 23.13 -11.43 6.71
CA GLY A 23 22.12 -11.65 5.68
C GLY A 23 20.74 -12.01 6.23
N THR A 24 20.40 -11.57 7.44
CA THR A 24 19.14 -11.90 8.14
C THR A 24 18.28 -10.67 8.48
N ALA A 25 18.58 -9.50 7.90
CA ALA A 25 17.77 -8.30 8.10
C ALA A 25 16.29 -8.55 7.74
N PRO A 26 15.33 -7.86 8.36
CA PRO A 26 13.91 -8.15 8.18
C PRO A 26 13.46 -8.21 6.73
N TRP A 27 13.96 -7.32 5.89
CA TRP A 27 13.64 -7.29 4.46
C TRP A 27 14.47 -8.27 3.61
N LEU A 28 15.57 -8.84 4.15
CA LEU A 28 16.38 -9.86 3.46
C LEU A 28 15.87 -11.28 3.67
N LYS A 29 14.87 -11.49 4.52
CA LYS A 29 14.30 -12.81 4.74
C LYS A 29 13.36 -13.15 3.59
N PRO A 30 13.61 -14.25 2.85
CA PRO A 30 12.62 -14.75 1.92
C PRO A 30 11.38 -15.17 2.73
N TRP A 31 10.26 -14.55 2.45
CA TRP A 31 8.98 -14.88 3.02
C TRP A 31 8.43 -16.17 2.36
N SER A 32 9.00 -17.31 2.70
CA SER A 32 8.59 -18.60 2.18
C SER A 32 7.68 -19.30 3.17
N GLY A 33 6.50 -19.70 2.73
CA GLY A 33 5.63 -20.61 3.45
C GLY A 33 4.30 -20.05 3.92
N GLY A 34 3.46 -19.63 3.01
CA GLY A 34 2.00 -19.63 3.23
C GLY A 34 1.40 -18.55 4.13
N GLY A 35 2.14 -17.54 4.52
CA GLY A 35 1.60 -16.44 5.30
C GLY A 35 2.42 -15.17 5.09
N ILE A 36 1.75 -14.10 4.64
CA ILE A 36 2.35 -12.78 4.57
C ILE A 36 2.58 -12.32 5.99
N PRO A 37 3.79 -11.84 6.33
CA PRO A 37 4.06 -11.37 7.68
C PRO A 37 3.22 -10.13 7.96
N GLN A 38 2.44 -10.22 9.01
CA GLN A 38 1.75 -9.06 9.53
C GLN A 38 2.75 -8.17 10.26
N LEU A 39 2.62 -6.85 10.03
CA LEU A 39 3.39 -5.87 10.78
C LEU A 39 3.04 -5.90 12.27
N PRO A 40 4.01 -5.63 13.15
CA PRO A 40 3.75 -5.59 14.58
C PRO A 40 2.60 -4.65 14.95
N PHE A 41 1.67 -5.15 15.76
CA PHE A 41 0.53 -4.36 16.24
C PHE A 41 0.24 -4.62 17.73
N ASN A 42 -0.44 -3.66 18.35
CA ASN A 42 -0.85 -3.79 19.75
C ASN A 42 -2.15 -4.59 19.86
N VAL A 43 -2.15 -5.63 20.71
CA VAL A 43 -3.29 -6.55 20.89
C VAL A 43 -4.59 -5.83 21.29
N ILE A 44 -4.49 -4.82 22.15
CA ILE A 44 -5.67 -4.16 22.74
C ILE A 44 -6.26 -3.11 21.80
N SER A 45 -5.38 -2.28 21.20
CA SER A 45 -5.84 -1.18 20.34
C SER A 45 -5.95 -1.57 18.87
N SER A 46 -5.42 -2.73 18.48
CA SER A 46 -5.24 -3.17 17.09
C SER A 46 -4.42 -2.20 16.22
N ASN A 47 -3.82 -1.19 16.82
CA ASN A 47 -2.99 -0.23 16.12
C ASN A 47 -1.63 -0.82 15.78
N ARG A 48 -1.18 -0.63 14.55
CA ARG A 48 0.15 -0.96 14.07
C ARG A 48 1.21 -0.10 14.77
N TYR A 49 2.34 -0.69 15.15
CA TYR A 49 3.51 0.07 15.54
C TYR A 49 4.14 0.75 14.32
N ARG A 50 4.81 1.89 14.55
CA ARG A 50 5.27 2.76 13.47
C ARG A 50 6.71 3.23 13.69
N GLY A 51 7.36 3.66 12.61
CA GLY A 51 8.70 4.24 12.61
C GLY A 51 9.72 3.30 13.23
N ILE A 52 10.60 3.83 14.08
CA ILE A 52 11.66 3.02 14.71
C ILE A 52 11.12 1.87 15.57
N ASN A 53 9.88 1.97 16.07
CA ASN A 53 9.28 0.89 16.85
C ASN A 53 9.01 -0.34 16.00
N VAL A 54 8.45 -0.19 14.77
CA VAL A 54 8.22 -1.34 13.90
C VAL A 54 9.52 -2.03 13.57
N MET A 55 10.57 -1.25 13.28
CA MET A 55 11.90 -1.80 13.03
C MET A 55 12.45 -2.57 14.24
N ASN A 56 12.37 -1.97 15.45
CA ASN A 56 12.83 -2.62 16.66
C ASN A 56 12.11 -3.95 16.95
N LEU A 57 10.78 -3.97 16.73
CA LEU A 57 9.98 -5.17 17.01
C LEU A 57 10.22 -6.28 15.96
N LEU A 58 10.37 -5.93 14.67
CA LEU A 58 10.73 -6.88 13.62
C LEU A 58 12.12 -7.51 13.83
N LEU A 59 13.10 -6.70 14.25
CA LEU A 59 14.47 -7.15 14.54
C LEU A 59 14.54 -8.14 15.71
N LYS A 60 13.47 -8.27 16.55
CA LYS A 60 13.41 -9.30 17.62
C LYS A 60 13.14 -10.70 17.05
N GLY A 61 12.63 -10.81 15.82
CA GLY A 61 12.49 -12.08 15.12
C GLY A 61 11.32 -12.96 15.57
N HIS A 62 10.37 -12.43 16.36
CA HIS A 62 9.14 -13.13 16.73
C HIS A 62 8.25 -13.37 15.51
N GLN A 63 7.55 -14.49 15.49
CA GLN A 63 6.64 -14.85 14.39
C GLN A 63 5.22 -14.30 14.61
N ASP A 64 4.81 -14.15 15.87
CA ASP A 64 3.52 -13.55 16.21
C ASP A 64 3.61 -12.02 16.10
N PRO A 65 2.76 -11.35 15.31
CA PRO A 65 2.82 -9.90 15.15
C PRO A 65 2.23 -9.12 16.35
N ARG A 66 1.64 -9.80 17.31
CA ARG A 66 0.93 -9.21 18.44
C ARG A 66 1.88 -8.84 19.58
N TRP A 67 1.70 -7.61 20.08
CA TRP A 67 2.49 -7.07 21.18
C TRP A 67 1.59 -6.34 22.17
N LEU A 68 1.96 -6.38 23.46
CA LEU A 68 1.22 -5.72 24.53
C LEU A 68 2.13 -5.34 25.68
N THR A 69 1.72 -4.35 26.48
CA THR A 69 2.39 -3.99 27.72
C THR A 69 2.00 -4.94 28.85
N PHE A 70 2.76 -4.95 29.94
CA PHE A 70 2.43 -5.73 31.14
C PHE A 70 1.00 -5.42 31.65
N LYS A 71 0.65 -4.13 31.77
CA LYS A 71 -0.68 -3.70 32.23
C LYS A 71 -1.79 -4.14 31.28
N GLN A 72 -1.52 -4.18 29.98
CA GLN A 72 -2.48 -4.67 29.00
C GLN A 72 -2.68 -6.17 29.11
N ALA A 73 -1.60 -6.94 29.33
CA ALA A 73 -1.74 -8.37 29.59
C ALA A 73 -2.60 -8.63 30.83
N GLU A 74 -2.32 -7.94 31.92
CA GLU A 74 -3.09 -8.03 33.17
C GLU A 74 -4.58 -7.69 32.95
N SER A 75 -4.90 -6.66 32.16
CA SER A 75 -6.28 -6.23 31.88
C SER A 75 -7.13 -7.24 31.09
N ILE A 76 -6.50 -8.23 30.47
CA ILE A 76 -7.17 -9.30 29.73
C ILE A 76 -6.88 -10.69 30.33
N GLU A 77 -6.47 -10.72 31.61
CA GLU A 77 -6.19 -11.94 32.38
C GLU A 77 -5.08 -12.83 31.77
N ALA A 78 -4.21 -12.21 30.92
CA ALA A 78 -3.04 -12.88 30.37
C ALA A 78 -1.81 -12.63 31.24
N THR A 79 -0.85 -13.55 31.22
CA THR A 79 0.32 -13.52 32.09
C THR A 79 1.61 -13.56 31.28
N ILE A 80 2.54 -12.64 31.57
CA ILE A 80 3.89 -12.67 31.01
C ILE A 80 4.64 -13.88 31.61
N ASN A 81 5.24 -14.67 30.74
CA ASN A 81 5.97 -15.89 31.15
C ASN A 81 7.18 -15.52 32.00
N LYS A 82 7.46 -16.33 33.01
CA LYS A 82 8.56 -16.06 33.94
C LYS A 82 9.92 -16.04 33.26
N GLY A 83 10.67 -14.96 33.43
CA GLY A 83 12.01 -14.78 32.85
C GLY A 83 12.03 -14.05 31.52
N GLU A 84 10.87 -13.77 30.92
CA GLU A 84 10.77 -13.03 29.68
C GLU A 84 11.19 -11.55 29.83
N LYS A 85 11.79 -11.01 28.77
CA LYS A 85 12.28 -9.66 28.75
C LYS A 85 11.45 -8.83 27.75
N GLY A 86 10.90 -7.73 28.21
CA GLY A 86 10.18 -6.80 27.36
C GLY A 86 11.10 -6.10 26.34
N THR A 87 10.52 -5.68 25.25
CA THR A 87 11.16 -4.85 24.23
C THR A 87 10.78 -3.39 24.45
N LEU A 88 11.78 -2.49 24.47
CA LEU A 88 11.57 -1.06 24.65
C LEU A 88 10.96 -0.47 23.38
N ILE A 89 9.90 0.34 23.53
CA ILE A 89 9.35 1.19 22.48
C ILE A 89 9.31 2.63 22.95
N GLN A 90 9.29 3.57 22.00
CA GLN A 90 9.26 5.00 22.28
C GLN A 90 8.09 5.68 21.56
N PHE A 91 7.47 6.63 22.24
CA PHE A 91 6.45 7.50 21.70
C PHE A 91 6.95 8.93 21.75
N VAL A 92 6.87 9.62 20.63
CA VAL A 92 7.23 11.03 20.53
C VAL A 92 5.95 11.84 20.42
N LYS A 93 5.63 12.57 21.47
CA LYS A 93 4.49 13.48 21.50
C LYS A 93 4.95 14.87 21.05
N THR A 94 4.55 15.25 19.85
CA THR A 94 4.87 16.58 19.28
C THR A 94 3.78 17.61 19.51
N HIS A 95 2.58 17.17 19.89
CA HIS A 95 1.44 18.02 20.14
C HIS A 95 0.78 17.67 21.47
N GLN A 96 0.12 18.65 22.06
CA GLN A 96 -0.75 18.42 23.21
C GLN A 96 -2.15 18.94 22.91
N GLN A 97 -3.15 18.27 23.42
CA GLN A 97 -4.51 18.80 23.47
C GLN A 97 -4.64 19.71 24.67
N LYS A 98 -5.09 20.94 24.46
CA LYS A 98 -5.38 21.91 25.51
C LYS A 98 -6.85 22.25 25.42
N SER A 99 -7.58 22.10 26.53
CA SER A 99 -8.97 22.48 26.59
C SER A 99 -9.13 23.96 26.33
N MET A 100 -10.04 24.33 25.44
CA MET A 100 -10.36 25.72 25.14
C MET A 100 -11.11 26.35 26.31
N ARG A 101 -10.75 27.58 26.63
CA ARG A 101 -11.37 28.35 27.72
C ARG A 101 -11.74 29.72 27.20
N ASP A 102 -12.86 30.25 27.75
CA ASP A 102 -13.29 31.62 27.46
C ASP A 102 -12.41 32.65 28.22
N ASP A 103 -12.64 33.93 27.97
CA ASP A 103 -11.92 35.05 28.61
C ASP A 103 -12.03 35.06 30.14
N LYS A 104 -12.98 34.32 30.71
CA LYS A 104 -13.20 34.13 32.16
C LYS A 104 -12.61 32.83 32.68
N GLY A 105 -11.88 32.09 31.85
CA GLY A 105 -11.22 30.82 32.21
C GLY A 105 -12.11 29.59 32.26
N ARG A 106 -13.39 29.68 31.83
CA ARG A 106 -14.35 28.57 31.82
C ARG A 106 -14.18 27.74 30.57
N LEU A 107 -14.38 26.41 30.65
CA LEU A 107 -14.33 25.50 29.50
C LEU A 107 -15.40 25.89 28.46
N ILE A 108 -15.01 25.85 27.21
CA ILE A 108 -15.88 25.97 26.04
C ILE A 108 -16.30 24.56 25.62
N PHE A 109 -17.62 24.39 25.40
CA PHE A 109 -18.18 23.10 24.98
C PHE A 109 -18.72 23.21 23.55
N ASP A 110 -18.70 22.09 22.84
CA ASP A 110 -19.33 21.96 21.52
C ASP A 110 -20.88 21.81 21.65
N GLU A 111 -21.56 21.72 20.50
CA GLU A 111 -23.04 21.57 20.44
C GLU A 111 -23.51 20.26 21.07
N THR A 112 -22.64 19.28 21.28
CA THR A 112 -22.95 17.99 21.90
C THR A 112 -22.63 17.94 23.38
N GLY A 113 -22.12 19.04 23.96
CA GLY A 113 -21.75 19.15 25.36
C GLY A 113 -20.39 18.61 25.74
N ASN A 114 -19.52 18.33 24.76
CA ASN A 114 -18.15 17.91 25.00
C ASN A 114 -17.20 19.12 25.09
N PRO A 115 -16.19 19.10 25.99
CA PRO A 115 -15.22 20.19 26.07
C PRO A 115 -14.41 20.30 24.80
N MET A 116 -14.44 21.47 24.17
CA MET A 116 -13.62 21.77 23.02
C MET A 116 -12.15 21.79 23.40
N SER A 117 -11.29 21.27 22.55
CA SER A 117 -9.84 21.27 22.70
C SER A 117 -9.14 21.70 21.43
N GLU A 118 -8.05 22.44 21.58
CA GLU A 118 -7.14 22.78 20.49
C GLU A 118 -5.89 21.92 20.55
N ARG A 119 -5.35 21.59 19.38
CA ARG A 119 -4.12 20.83 19.25
C ARG A 119 -2.93 21.80 19.09
N LEU A 120 -2.14 21.95 20.15
CA LEU A 120 -0.98 22.83 20.17
C LEU A 120 0.30 22.05 19.88
N LEU A 121 1.16 22.60 19.03
CA LEU A 121 2.50 22.09 18.80
C LEU A 121 3.36 22.35 20.05
N LEU A 122 4.04 21.31 20.53
CA LEU A 122 4.99 21.45 21.63
C LEU A 122 6.30 22.08 21.11
N THR A 123 6.82 23.06 21.83
CA THR A 123 8.14 23.64 21.54
C THR A 123 9.27 22.63 21.65
N ARG A 124 9.10 21.61 22.49
CA ARG A 124 10.00 20.47 22.59
C ARG A 124 9.16 19.18 22.61
N PRO A 125 9.45 18.23 21.72
CA PRO A 125 8.78 16.93 21.75
C PRO A 125 9.00 16.21 23.09
N ILE A 126 7.95 15.58 23.60
CA ILE A 126 8.04 14.72 24.80
C ILE A 126 8.24 13.30 24.33
N VAL A 127 9.36 12.71 24.74
CA VAL A 127 9.66 11.29 24.49
C VAL A 127 9.23 10.50 25.72
N SER A 128 8.33 9.56 25.53
CA SER A 128 7.93 8.57 26.55
C SER A 128 8.28 7.18 26.07
N SER A 129 8.54 6.29 27.00
CA SER A 129 8.96 4.90 26.71
C SER A 129 8.02 3.91 27.40
N ALA A 130 7.84 2.77 26.76
CA ALA A 130 7.12 1.63 27.35
C ALA A 130 7.85 0.33 27.00
N TRP A 131 7.62 -0.68 27.82
CA TRP A 131 8.06 -2.06 27.58
C TRP A 131 6.89 -2.88 27.08
N VAL A 132 7.08 -3.56 25.95
CA VAL A 132 6.09 -4.46 25.37
C VAL A 132 6.65 -5.87 25.26
N PHE A 133 5.77 -6.84 25.33
CA PHE A 133 6.05 -8.25 25.22
C PHE A 133 5.35 -8.80 23.99
N ASN A 134 6.01 -9.69 23.27
CA ASN A 134 5.40 -10.38 22.15
C ASN A 134 4.39 -11.43 22.67
N ALA A 135 3.38 -11.77 21.88
CA ALA A 135 2.40 -12.78 22.23
C ALA A 135 3.04 -14.16 22.55
N GLU A 136 4.17 -14.50 21.92
CA GLU A 136 4.94 -15.73 22.22
C GLU A 136 5.51 -15.74 23.63
N GLN A 137 5.64 -14.58 24.28
CA GLN A 137 6.12 -14.41 25.65
C GLN A 137 4.98 -14.37 26.68
N VAL A 138 3.74 -14.61 26.24
CA VAL A 138 2.54 -14.39 27.05
C VAL A 138 1.65 -15.63 27.03
N SER A 139 1.28 -16.12 28.21
CA SER A 139 0.28 -17.16 28.39
C SER A 139 -1.12 -16.57 28.56
N GLY A 140 -2.15 -17.27 28.07
CA GLY A 140 -3.55 -16.84 28.19
C GLY A 140 -4.07 -16.04 27.03
N LEU A 141 -3.26 -15.76 26.01
CA LEU A 141 -3.74 -15.15 24.77
C LEU A 141 -4.44 -16.17 23.88
N PRO A 142 -5.57 -15.81 23.24
CA PRO A 142 -6.17 -16.68 22.24
C PRO A 142 -5.20 -16.90 21.07
N PRO A 143 -5.27 -18.05 20.37
CA PRO A 143 -4.49 -18.27 19.16
C PRO A 143 -4.66 -17.12 18.19
N LEU A 144 -3.59 -16.77 17.46
CA LEU A 144 -3.69 -15.80 16.37
C LEU A 144 -4.70 -16.36 15.35
N LYS A 145 -5.82 -15.69 15.21
CA LYS A 145 -6.74 -16.04 14.11
C LYS A 145 -5.97 -15.77 12.83
N LYS A 146 -5.62 -16.83 12.09
CA LYS A 146 -5.26 -16.65 10.69
C LYS A 146 -6.40 -15.90 10.08
N ALA A 147 -6.11 -14.75 9.46
CA ALA A 147 -7.10 -14.08 8.67
C ALA A 147 -7.64 -15.12 7.69
N GLU A 148 -8.89 -15.55 7.87
CA GLU A 148 -9.56 -16.30 6.83
C GLU A 148 -9.51 -15.38 5.61
N PRO A 149 -9.13 -15.90 4.43
CA PRO A 149 -9.22 -15.11 3.23
C PRO A 149 -10.68 -14.63 3.21
N LEU A 150 -10.91 -13.35 3.44
CA LEU A 150 -12.21 -12.76 3.19
C LEU A 150 -12.52 -13.17 1.74
N GLU A 151 -13.64 -13.85 1.50
CA GLU A 151 -14.09 -14.19 0.14
C GLU A 151 -14.22 -12.95 -0.76
N THR A 152 -14.14 -11.76 -0.14
CA THR A 152 -14.07 -10.44 -0.76
C THR A 152 -12.70 -9.78 -0.56
N ALA A 153 -11.70 -10.49 0.02
CA ALA A 153 -10.34 -9.95 0.09
C ALA A 153 -9.86 -9.76 -1.34
N TRP A 154 -9.59 -8.53 -1.67
CA TRP A 154 -8.94 -8.12 -2.90
C TRP A 154 -7.72 -9.01 -3.11
N ASP A 155 -7.62 -9.62 -4.29
CA ASP A 155 -6.39 -10.27 -4.68
C ASP A 155 -5.24 -9.28 -4.39
N PRO A 156 -4.23 -9.66 -3.58
CA PRO A 156 -3.13 -8.76 -3.25
C PRO A 156 -2.47 -8.14 -4.48
N LEU A 157 -2.40 -8.87 -5.58
CA LEU A 157 -1.87 -8.40 -6.86
C LEU A 157 -2.77 -7.31 -7.47
N VAL A 158 -4.09 -7.47 -7.38
CA VAL A 158 -5.05 -6.45 -7.82
C VAL A 158 -4.95 -5.19 -6.96
N ARG A 159 -4.75 -5.33 -5.66
CA ARG A 159 -4.54 -4.18 -4.77
C ARG A 159 -3.27 -3.43 -5.12
N ALA A 160 -2.17 -4.15 -5.38
CA ALA A 160 -0.90 -3.55 -5.81
C ALA A 160 -1.05 -2.80 -7.15
N GLU A 161 -1.65 -3.43 -8.16
CA GLU A 161 -1.93 -2.79 -9.47
C GLU A 161 -2.80 -1.54 -9.32
N ASN A 162 -3.84 -1.63 -8.48
CA ASN A 162 -4.69 -0.50 -8.18
C ASN A 162 -3.95 0.67 -7.52
N LEU A 163 -3.00 0.39 -6.63
CA LEU A 163 -2.17 1.41 -6.00
C LEU A 163 -1.23 2.08 -7.00
N LEU A 164 -0.56 1.29 -7.86
CA LEU A 164 0.28 1.80 -8.95
C LEU A 164 -0.54 2.71 -9.87
N THR A 165 -1.70 2.25 -10.34
CA THR A 165 -2.59 3.04 -11.20
C THR A 165 -3.08 4.31 -10.52
N ALA A 166 -3.50 4.23 -9.24
CA ALA A 166 -4.02 5.35 -8.49
C ALA A 166 -2.97 6.43 -8.19
N SER A 167 -1.70 6.05 -8.13
CA SER A 167 -0.59 6.99 -7.91
C SER A 167 -0.48 8.03 -9.03
N GLY A 168 -0.86 7.66 -10.25
CA GLY A 168 -0.66 8.48 -11.44
C GLY A 168 0.81 8.58 -11.86
N ALA A 169 1.69 7.72 -11.31
CA ALA A 169 3.09 7.65 -11.74
C ALA A 169 3.16 7.19 -13.20
N GLU A 170 4.01 7.85 -13.98
CA GLU A 170 4.33 7.41 -15.33
C GLU A 170 5.27 6.20 -15.25
N ILE A 171 4.77 5.02 -15.65
CA ILE A 171 5.51 3.75 -15.58
C ILE A 171 5.74 3.23 -16.98
N ASN A 172 7.01 3.11 -17.36
CA ASN A 172 7.46 2.60 -18.64
C ASN A 172 8.05 1.19 -18.48
N HIS A 173 7.75 0.30 -19.42
CA HIS A 173 8.32 -1.05 -19.47
C HIS A 173 9.30 -1.16 -20.62
N CYS A 174 10.49 -1.72 -20.33
CA CYS A 174 11.53 -1.94 -21.30
C CYS A 174 12.20 -3.29 -21.10
N TYR A 175 12.80 -3.86 -22.16
CA TYR A 175 13.63 -5.06 -22.03
C TYR A 175 15.00 -4.71 -21.43
N ILE A 176 15.08 -4.67 -20.10
CA ILE A 176 16.25 -4.31 -19.30
C ILE A 176 16.33 -5.22 -18.06
N ASP A 177 17.49 -5.23 -17.38
CA ASP A 177 17.72 -6.07 -16.20
C ASP A 177 17.62 -5.29 -14.87
N SER A 178 17.19 -4.03 -14.91
CA SER A 178 17.10 -3.17 -13.71
C SER A 178 15.85 -2.30 -13.75
N ALA A 179 15.27 -2.08 -12.58
CA ALA A 179 14.23 -1.08 -12.38
C ALA A 179 14.85 0.21 -11.83
N PHE A 180 14.26 1.36 -12.11
CA PHE A 180 14.69 2.63 -11.52
C PHE A 180 13.61 3.71 -11.67
N TYR A 181 13.63 4.65 -10.73
CA TYR A 181 12.92 5.93 -10.82
C TYR A 181 13.88 7.05 -11.24
N ASP A 182 13.55 7.79 -12.29
CA ASP A 182 14.31 8.97 -12.74
C ASP A 182 13.60 10.25 -12.26
N VAL A 183 14.19 10.93 -11.28
CA VAL A 183 13.63 12.15 -10.68
C VAL A 183 13.56 13.33 -11.66
N ARG A 184 14.40 13.35 -12.71
CA ARG A 184 14.44 14.46 -13.68
C ARG A 184 13.26 14.44 -14.65
N TYR A 185 12.80 13.24 -14.99
CA TYR A 185 11.67 13.01 -15.89
C TYR A 185 10.40 12.63 -15.14
N ASP A 186 10.50 12.40 -13.84
CA ASP A 186 9.43 11.93 -12.96
C ASP A 186 8.80 10.61 -13.45
N THR A 187 9.62 9.70 -13.96
CA THR A 187 9.21 8.43 -14.56
C THR A 187 9.81 7.23 -13.85
N ILE A 188 9.04 6.17 -13.75
CA ILE A 188 9.50 4.84 -13.32
C ILE A 188 9.75 4.00 -14.56
N THR A 189 10.90 3.33 -14.64
CA THR A 189 11.20 2.35 -15.67
C THR A 189 11.35 0.97 -15.04
N LEU A 190 10.60 0.01 -15.54
CA LEU A 190 10.60 -1.38 -15.07
C LEU A 190 10.98 -2.33 -16.20
N PRO A 191 11.58 -3.50 -15.89
CA PRO A 191 11.65 -4.61 -16.81
C PRO A 191 10.26 -5.03 -17.29
N GLU A 192 10.18 -5.65 -18.46
CA GLU A 192 8.95 -6.22 -18.96
C GLU A 192 8.40 -7.27 -17.98
N ARG A 193 7.07 -7.31 -17.80
CA ARG A 193 6.42 -8.19 -16.82
C ARG A 193 6.83 -9.66 -16.96
N TYR A 194 7.06 -10.14 -18.18
CA TYR A 194 7.45 -11.52 -18.45
C TYR A 194 8.92 -11.85 -18.07
N GLN A 195 9.75 -10.84 -17.76
CA GLN A 195 11.12 -11.04 -17.26
C GLN A 195 11.14 -11.43 -15.77
N PHE A 196 10.05 -11.20 -15.05
CA PHE A 196 9.93 -11.58 -13.64
C PHE A 196 9.52 -13.05 -13.51
N SER A 197 10.12 -13.74 -12.55
CA SER A 197 9.83 -15.15 -12.27
C SER A 197 8.42 -15.38 -11.67
N ALA A 198 7.83 -14.35 -11.07
CA ALA A 198 6.50 -14.38 -10.47
C ALA A 198 5.90 -12.96 -10.38
N ALA A 199 4.59 -12.85 -10.36
CA ALA A 199 3.90 -11.56 -10.34
C ALA A 199 4.13 -10.76 -9.06
N ASP A 200 4.24 -11.42 -7.91
CA ASP A 200 4.57 -10.78 -6.62
C ASP A 200 5.93 -10.07 -6.66
N LYS A 201 6.92 -10.65 -7.34
CA LYS A 201 8.23 -10.02 -7.54
C LYS A 201 8.16 -8.76 -8.40
N TYR A 202 7.37 -8.78 -9.48
CA TYR A 202 7.11 -7.59 -10.27
C TYR A 202 6.51 -6.47 -9.40
N TYR A 203 5.47 -6.77 -8.64
CA TYR A 203 4.83 -5.76 -7.80
C TYR A 203 5.71 -5.29 -6.65
N ALA A 204 6.50 -6.17 -6.04
CA ALA A 204 7.46 -5.77 -5.01
C ALA A 204 8.47 -4.75 -5.56
N THR A 205 9.04 -5.01 -6.74
CA THR A 205 9.93 -4.09 -7.45
C THR A 205 9.21 -2.78 -7.81
N ALA A 206 8.02 -2.85 -8.38
CA ALA A 206 7.26 -1.67 -8.76
C ALA A 206 6.90 -0.78 -7.56
N LEU A 207 6.58 -1.37 -6.41
CA LEU A 207 6.30 -0.63 -5.16
C LEU A 207 7.57 -0.02 -4.56
N HIS A 208 8.74 -0.64 -4.75
CA HIS A 208 10.03 -0.05 -4.37
C HIS A 208 10.28 1.22 -5.19
N GLU A 209 10.15 1.15 -6.51
CA GLU A 209 10.31 2.33 -7.38
C GLU A 209 9.24 3.40 -7.11
N LEU A 210 8.02 2.98 -6.78
CA LEU A 210 6.97 3.89 -6.35
C LEU A 210 7.31 4.58 -5.02
N ALA A 211 8.03 3.93 -4.12
CA ALA A 211 8.52 4.56 -2.90
C ALA A 211 9.52 5.68 -3.23
N HIS A 212 10.44 5.50 -4.18
CA HIS A 212 11.32 6.56 -4.69
C HIS A 212 10.52 7.69 -5.33
N TRP A 213 9.56 7.37 -6.18
CA TRP A 213 8.69 8.34 -6.84
C TRP A 213 8.01 9.29 -5.85
N THR A 214 7.61 8.81 -4.67
CA THR A 214 7.04 9.69 -3.63
C THR A 214 8.00 10.78 -3.16
N GLY A 215 9.30 10.64 -3.38
CA GLY A 215 10.33 11.58 -2.95
C GLY A 215 10.52 12.81 -3.83
N HIS A 216 9.85 12.88 -4.98
CA HIS A 216 9.92 14.01 -5.88
C HIS A 216 9.56 15.35 -5.19
N PRO A 217 10.13 16.49 -5.61
CA PRO A 217 9.84 17.81 -5.03
C PRO A 217 8.34 18.20 -5.00
N SER A 218 7.57 17.72 -5.97
CA SER A 218 6.11 17.95 -6.00
C SER A 218 5.31 17.09 -5.00
N ARG A 219 5.94 16.15 -4.29
CA ARG A 219 5.31 15.22 -3.35
C ARG A 219 5.90 15.34 -1.94
N LEU A 220 6.75 14.41 -1.53
CA LEU A 220 7.34 14.43 -0.19
C LEU A 220 8.65 15.20 -0.11
N ASP A 221 9.21 15.65 -1.23
CA ASP A 221 10.43 16.51 -1.33
C ASP A 221 11.59 15.98 -0.48
N ARG A 222 11.97 14.70 -0.71
CA ARG A 222 13.03 14.07 0.09
C ARG A 222 14.42 14.50 -0.37
N ALA A 223 15.17 15.11 0.55
CA ALA A 223 16.52 15.57 0.28
C ALA A 223 17.49 14.43 -0.12
N SER A 224 17.31 13.21 0.39
CA SER A 224 18.12 12.05 0.04
C SER A 224 18.05 11.69 -1.44
N LEU A 225 16.88 11.83 -2.05
CA LEU A 225 16.66 11.59 -3.47
C LEU A 225 17.32 12.66 -4.36
N LEU A 226 17.35 13.91 -3.88
CA LEU A 226 17.83 15.06 -4.64
C LEU A 226 19.33 15.33 -4.48
N THR A 227 19.94 14.79 -3.44
CA THR A 227 21.36 14.97 -3.16
C THR A 227 22.20 13.98 -3.94
N GLN A 228 23.23 14.49 -4.63
CA GLN A 228 24.15 13.64 -5.38
C GLN A 228 25.18 12.94 -4.47
N GLY A 229 25.63 11.78 -4.90
CA GLY A 229 26.68 11.02 -4.25
C GLY A 229 26.19 9.72 -3.61
N MET A 230 27.11 8.74 -3.52
CA MET A 230 26.80 7.38 -3.10
C MET A 230 26.17 7.30 -1.70
N ILE A 231 26.59 8.13 -0.75
CA ILE A 231 26.04 8.14 0.62
C ILE A 231 24.58 8.58 0.61
N ALA A 232 24.26 9.67 -0.12
CA ALA A 232 22.88 10.15 -0.23
C ALA A 232 21.99 9.12 -0.92
N TYR A 233 22.50 8.52 -1.98
CA TYR A 233 21.82 7.45 -2.71
C TYR A 233 21.56 6.23 -1.81
N SER A 234 22.57 5.74 -1.08
CA SER A 234 22.38 4.61 -0.16
C SER A 234 21.41 4.91 0.99
N LYS A 235 21.32 6.17 1.42
CA LYS A 235 20.32 6.61 2.40
C LYS A 235 18.90 6.59 1.82
N GLU A 236 18.73 6.98 0.56
CA GLU A 236 17.45 6.91 -0.12
C GLU A 236 17.01 5.46 -0.34
N GLU A 237 17.94 4.59 -0.75
CA GLU A 237 17.70 3.15 -0.90
C GLU A 237 17.22 2.53 0.43
N LEU A 238 17.84 2.88 1.56
CA LEU A 238 17.39 2.40 2.87
C LEU A 238 15.95 2.82 3.19
N ARG A 239 15.55 4.03 2.79
CA ARG A 239 14.17 4.53 2.96
C ARG A 239 13.18 3.78 2.10
N ALA A 240 13.50 3.62 0.82
CA ALA A 240 12.66 2.90 -0.13
C ALA A 240 12.52 1.42 0.26
N GLU A 241 13.60 0.81 0.73
CA GLU A 241 13.61 -0.59 1.19
C GLU A 241 12.70 -0.81 2.40
N ILE A 242 12.82 0.02 3.43
CA ILE A 242 11.94 -0.05 4.60
C ILE A 242 10.49 0.23 4.19
N ALA A 243 10.25 1.21 3.32
CA ALA A 243 8.92 1.57 2.87
C ALA A 243 8.27 0.44 2.06
N SER A 244 8.98 -0.13 1.09
CA SER A 244 8.46 -1.22 0.25
C SER A 244 8.17 -2.48 1.07
N MET A 245 8.98 -2.80 2.08
CA MET A 245 8.69 -3.86 3.04
C MET A 245 7.38 -3.61 3.80
N ILE A 246 7.18 -2.38 4.29
CA ILE A 246 5.95 -2.02 5.04
C ILE A 246 4.74 -2.05 4.12
N ILE A 247 4.85 -1.50 2.91
CA ILE A 247 3.77 -1.45 1.92
C ILE A 247 3.44 -2.86 1.44
N GLY A 248 4.45 -3.67 1.11
CA GLY A 248 4.26 -5.05 0.65
C GLY A 248 3.56 -5.93 1.69
N ALA A 249 3.89 -5.73 2.98
CA ALA A 249 3.19 -6.41 4.09
C ALA A 249 1.74 -5.93 4.21
N GLU A 250 1.46 -4.64 4.05
CA GLU A 250 0.11 -4.07 4.11
C GLU A 250 -0.75 -4.50 2.93
N VAL A 251 -0.18 -4.47 1.72
CA VAL A 251 -0.88 -4.85 0.48
C VAL A 251 -1.06 -6.37 0.38
N GLY A 252 -0.19 -7.12 1.04
CA GLY A 252 -0.28 -8.58 1.10
C GLY A 252 0.52 -9.31 0.03
N ILE A 253 1.52 -8.68 -0.58
CA ILE A 253 2.40 -9.30 -1.59
C ILE A 253 3.77 -9.69 -1.05
N GLY A 254 4.12 -9.21 0.15
CA GLY A 254 5.45 -9.41 0.72
C GLY A 254 6.49 -8.44 0.16
N HIS A 255 7.76 -8.84 0.20
CA HIS A 255 8.89 -8.03 -0.22
C HIS A 255 9.93 -8.92 -0.93
N ASP A 256 10.64 -8.37 -1.93
CA ASP A 256 11.70 -9.07 -2.67
C ASP A 256 13.07 -8.44 -2.37
N PRO A 257 13.93 -9.10 -1.59
CA PRO A 257 15.22 -8.53 -1.19
C PRO A 257 16.33 -8.68 -2.24
N ASP A 258 16.12 -9.46 -3.31
CA ASP A 258 17.20 -9.92 -4.19
C ASP A 258 17.91 -8.78 -4.96
N GLN A 259 17.25 -7.64 -5.14
CA GLN A 259 17.79 -6.52 -5.91
C GLN A 259 18.71 -5.57 -5.11
N HIS A 260 18.73 -5.66 -3.76
CA HIS A 260 19.33 -4.65 -2.89
C HIS A 260 20.56 -5.14 -2.10
N ALA A 261 21.02 -6.36 -2.35
CA ALA A 261 22.19 -6.94 -1.67
C ALA A 261 23.46 -6.09 -1.85
N SER A 262 23.57 -5.34 -2.94
CA SER A 262 24.72 -4.46 -3.25
C SER A 262 24.85 -3.25 -2.29
N TYR A 263 23.79 -2.88 -1.58
CA TYR A 263 23.80 -1.72 -0.67
C TYR A 263 24.12 -2.07 0.78
N VAL A 264 24.20 -3.36 1.13
CA VAL A 264 24.38 -3.83 2.51
C VAL A 264 25.61 -3.20 3.17
N ASP A 265 26.76 -3.23 2.49
CA ASP A 265 28.00 -2.67 3.02
C ASP A 265 27.90 -1.15 3.25
N SER A 266 27.23 -0.45 2.32
CA SER A 266 26.98 0.98 2.44
C SER A 266 26.07 1.30 3.62
N TRP A 267 25.00 0.53 3.83
CA TRP A 267 24.10 0.70 4.97
C TRP A 267 24.80 0.42 6.30
N VAL A 268 25.61 -0.64 6.36
CA VAL A 268 26.43 -0.95 7.54
C VAL A 268 27.38 0.21 7.88
N SER A 269 28.07 0.76 6.87
CA SER A 269 28.96 1.90 7.06
C SER A 269 28.19 3.14 7.56
N ILE A 270 27.09 3.49 6.89
CA ILE A 270 26.26 4.64 7.27
C ILE A 270 25.74 4.52 8.71
N LEU A 271 25.26 3.34 9.10
CA LEU A 271 24.72 3.10 10.42
C LEU A 271 25.79 3.03 11.51
N LYS A 272 27.01 2.61 11.20
CA LYS A 272 28.17 2.71 12.10
C LYS A 272 28.57 4.15 12.36
N ASP A 273 28.60 4.98 11.30
CA ASP A 273 28.99 6.38 11.40
C ASP A 273 27.88 7.27 11.96
N THR A 274 26.65 7.02 11.59
CA THR A 274 25.47 7.81 11.95
C THR A 274 24.29 6.91 12.36
N PRO A 275 24.30 6.34 13.56
CA PRO A 275 23.24 5.42 14.01
C PRO A 275 21.84 6.03 14.01
N LEU A 276 21.73 7.35 14.13
CA LEU A 276 20.45 8.07 14.08
C LEU A 276 19.78 7.98 12.69
N GLU A 277 20.52 7.63 11.64
CA GLU A 277 19.98 7.49 10.28
C GLU A 277 18.86 6.46 10.21
N ILE A 278 18.90 5.37 11.00
CA ILE A 278 17.81 4.40 11.04
C ILE A 278 16.49 5.00 11.54
N HIS A 279 16.57 5.95 12.48
CA HIS A 279 15.39 6.65 12.96
C HIS A 279 14.79 7.54 11.86
N ALA A 280 15.66 8.26 11.13
CA ALA A 280 15.24 9.10 10.00
C ALA A 280 14.65 8.27 8.86
N ALA A 281 15.33 7.20 8.47
CA ALA A 281 14.87 6.31 7.41
C ALA A 281 13.51 5.66 7.74
N ALA A 282 13.35 5.16 8.95
CA ALA A 282 12.08 4.59 9.40
C ALA A 282 10.94 5.62 9.48
N ALA A 283 11.24 6.88 9.86
CA ALA A 283 10.26 7.95 9.87
C ALA A 283 9.84 8.39 8.45
N ASP A 284 10.79 8.43 7.51
CA ASP A 284 10.49 8.75 6.11
C ASP A 284 9.74 7.60 5.44
N ALA A 285 10.07 6.36 5.72
CA ALA A 285 9.31 5.19 5.24
C ALA A 285 7.83 5.22 5.68
N GLU A 286 7.55 5.69 6.90
CA GLU A 286 6.17 5.89 7.35
C GLU A 286 5.45 7.01 6.61
N LYS A 287 6.15 8.10 6.24
CA LYS A 287 5.55 9.17 5.42
C LYS A 287 5.24 8.66 4.00
N ILE A 288 6.14 7.85 3.43
CA ILE A 288 5.92 7.18 2.14
C ILE A 288 4.66 6.31 2.21
N PHE A 289 4.59 5.45 3.23
CA PHE A 289 3.44 4.60 3.47
C PHE A 289 2.14 5.40 3.59
N ASP A 290 2.10 6.41 4.47
CA ASP A 290 0.91 7.24 4.68
C ASP A 290 0.48 7.94 3.38
N PHE A 291 1.43 8.44 2.60
CA PHE A 291 1.15 9.11 1.33
C PHE A 291 0.49 8.17 0.33
N LEU A 292 1.02 6.95 0.18
CA LEU A 292 0.48 5.97 -0.75
C LEU A 292 -0.87 5.41 -0.29
N MET A 293 -1.04 5.15 1.01
CA MET A 293 -2.34 4.71 1.56
C MET A 293 -3.42 5.81 1.46
N GLU A 294 -3.03 7.08 1.53
CA GLU A 294 -3.96 8.18 1.29
C GLU A 294 -4.43 8.24 -0.18
N ILE A 295 -3.55 7.95 -1.13
CA ILE A 295 -3.91 7.81 -2.55
C ILE A 295 -4.93 6.67 -2.73
N GLU A 296 -4.65 5.50 -2.15
CA GLU A 296 -5.55 4.34 -2.19
C GLU A 296 -6.93 4.69 -1.59
N ARG A 297 -6.95 5.34 -0.43
CA ARG A 297 -8.17 5.76 0.25
C ARG A 297 -8.99 6.75 -0.59
N LYS A 298 -8.36 7.76 -1.18
CA LYS A 298 -9.04 8.74 -2.04
C LYS A 298 -9.69 8.09 -3.26
N ARG A 299 -8.99 7.14 -3.89
CA ARG A 299 -9.57 6.36 -5.00
C ARG A 299 -10.81 5.57 -4.53
N SER A 300 -10.74 4.91 -3.39
CA SER A 300 -11.86 4.13 -2.86
C SER A 300 -13.09 5.00 -2.59
N ILE A 301 -12.90 6.22 -2.05
CA ILE A 301 -13.98 7.18 -1.83
C ILE A 301 -14.58 7.63 -3.17
N ASN A 302 -13.75 8.02 -4.13
CA ASN A 302 -14.21 8.44 -5.45
C ASN A 302 -15.00 7.34 -6.17
N LEU A 303 -14.60 6.08 -6.01
CA LEU A 303 -15.34 4.94 -6.57
C LEU A 303 -16.68 4.70 -5.83
N SER A 304 -16.75 5.00 -4.52
CA SER A 304 -17.98 4.88 -3.73
C SER A 304 -18.94 6.05 -3.93
N GLU A 305 -18.42 7.23 -4.24
CA GLU A 305 -19.19 8.47 -4.51
C GLU A 305 -19.54 8.62 -6.01
N ALA A 306 -18.92 7.84 -6.90
CA ALA A 306 -19.35 7.77 -8.28
C ALA A 306 -20.84 7.40 -8.29
N PRO A 307 -21.72 8.16 -8.99
CA PRO A 307 -23.14 7.88 -8.99
C PRO A 307 -23.33 6.43 -9.41
N GLN A 308 -23.82 5.60 -8.49
CA GLN A 308 -24.23 4.26 -8.83
C GLN A 308 -25.26 4.41 -9.96
N PRO A 309 -25.11 3.71 -11.08
CA PRO A 309 -26.09 3.79 -12.14
C PRO A 309 -27.43 3.45 -11.51
N ILE A 310 -28.34 4.44 -11.52
CA ILE A 310 -29.73 4.25 -11.07
C ILE A 310 -30.26 3.11 -11.93
N LEU A 311 -30.46 1.94 -11.33
CA LEU A 311 -31.10 0.80 -11.94
C LEU A 311 -32.55 1.18 -12.23
N SER A 312 -32.76 1.88 -13.36
CA SER A 312 -34.08 1.97 -13.94
C SER A 312 -34.51 0.57 -14.37
N SER A 313 -35.68 0.16 -13.95
CA SER A 313 -36.31 -1.14 -14.14
C SER A 313 -36.52 -1.47 -15.63
N GLY A 314 -35.45 -1.85 -16.32
CA GLY A 314 -35.49 -2.42 -17.65
C GLY A 314 -34.58 -3.62 -17.68
N LYS A 315 -35.06 -4.77 -18.16
CA LYS A 315 -34.32 -6.02 -18.28
C LYS A 315 -32.94 -5.78 -18.94
N GLN A 316 -31.91 -5.60 -18.15
CA GLN A 316 -30.54 -5.42 -18.63
C GLN A 316 -29.77 -6.73 -18.59
N LEU A 317 -29.11 -6.99 -19.70
CA LEU A 317 -28.26 -8.11 -20.00
C LEU A 317 -27.15 -8.26 -18.94
N LYS A 318 -27.35 -9.20 -18.02
CA LYS A 318 -26.39 -9.50 -16.93
C LYS A 318 -25.23 -10.40 -17.36
N PHE A 319 -25.07 -10.67 -18.65
CA PHE A 319 -24.12 -11.65 -19.16
C PHE A 319 -23.50 -11.21 -20.48
N LEU A 320 -22.27 -11.68 -20.74
CA LEU A 320 -21.68 -11.64 -22.07
C LEU A 320 -22.39 -12.65 -22.96
N SER A 321 -22.75 -12.22 -24.17
CA SER A 321 -23.53 -13.03 -25.13
C SER A 321 -22.76 -13.19 -26.44
N THR A 322 -23.00 -14.31 -27.15
CA THR A 322 -22.42 -14.54 -28.47
C THR A 322 -22.67 -13.34 -29.39
N GLY A 323 -21.62 -12.85 -30.04
CA GLY A 323 -21.64 -11.68 -30.92
C GLY A 323 -21.30 -10.37 -30.23
N ASP A 324 -21.12 -10.34 -28.89
CA ASP A 324 -20.63 -9.14 -28.21
C ASP A 324 -19.20 -8.83 -28.66
N GLU A 325 -18.96 -7.57 -28.99
CA GLU A 325 -17.64 -7.01 -29.24
C GLU A 325 -17.36 -5.91 -28.19
N ILE A 326 -16.32 -6.09 -27.42
CA ILE A 326 -15.98 -5.23 -26.31
C ILE A 326 -14.56 -4.70 -26.51
N LEU A 327 -14.40 -3.38 -26.61
CA LEU A 327 -13.09 -2.74 -26.59
C LEU A 327 -12.61 -2.66 -25.14
N TYR A 328 -11.48 -3.30 -24.84
CA TYR A 328 -10.86 -3.29 -23.53
C TYR A 328 -9.34 -3.34 -23.69
N GLU A 329 -8.61 -2.42 -23.07
CA GLU A 329 -7.12 -2.29 -23.12
C GLU A 329 -6.56 -2.42 -24.56
N ASP A 330 -7.00 -1.54 -25.45
CA ASP A 330 -6.57 -1.44 -26.86
C ASP A 330 -6.81 -2.71 -27.71
N SER A 331 -7.58 -3.67 -27.19
CA SER A 331 -7.96 -4.89 -27.89
C SER A 331 -9.48 -5.03 -27.97
N ILE A 332 -9.97 -5.58 -29.07
CA ILE A 332 -11.39 -5.91 -29.23
C ILE A 332 -11.57 -7.39 -28.89
N TYR A 333 -12.37 -7.66 -27.86
CA TYR A 333 -12.75 -9.00 -27.44
C TYR A 333 -14.12 -9.36 -28.00
N ARG A 334 -14.19 -10.42 -28.78
CA ARG A 334 -15.45 -10.91 -29.36
C ARG A 334 -15.85 -12.23 -28.70
N VAL A 335 -17.12 -12.35 -28.34
CA VAL A 335 -17.71 -13.61 -27.86
C VAL A 335 -18.17 -14.46 -29.06
N GLU A 336 -17.43 -15.51 -29.36
CA GLU A 336 -17.67 -16.38 -30.51
C GLU A 336 -18.76 -17.43 -30.23
N GLY A 337 -18.96 -17.79 -28.96
CA GLY A 337 -19.99 -18.79 -28.60
C GLY A 337 -19.87 -19.30 -27.18
N HIS A 338 -20.83 -20.11 -26.79
CA HIS A 338 -20.86 -20.80 -25.50
C HIS A 338 -20.22 -22.19 -25.58
N LEU A 339 -19.43 -22.52 -24.58
CA LEU A 339 -18.81 -23.83 -24.38
C LEU A 339 -19.51 -24.58 -23.24
N LYS A 340 -19.19 -25.85 -23.06
CA LYS A 340 -19.70 -26.66 -21.92
C LYS A 340 -19.26 -26.01 -20.60
N GLN A 341 -20.04 -26.26 -19.54
CA GLN A 341 -19.78 -25.73 -18.17
C GLN A 341 -19.85 -24.21 -18.04
N GLY A 342 -20.66 -23.52 -18.87
CA GLY A 342 -20.87 -22.06 -18.76
C GLY A 342 -19.67 -21.20 -19.19
N ARG A 343 -18.67 -21.78 -19.86
CA ARG A 343 -17.53 -21.01 -20.41
C ARG A 343 -17.89 -20.40 -21.75
N LEU A 344 -17.22 -19.30 -22.10
CA LEU A 344 -17.34 -18.64 -23.40
C LEU A 344 -16.11 -18.93 -24.25
N ARG A 345 -16.32 -19.04 -25.58
CA ARG A 345 -15.23 -18.96 -26.55
C ARG A 345 -15.06 -17.51 -26.95
N MET A 346 -13.86 -17.01 -26.79
CA MET A 346 -13.48 -15.63 -27.06
C MET A 346 -12.45 -15.56 -28.19
N SER A 347 -12.46 -14.48 -28.94
CA SER A 347 -11.36 -14.06 -29.81
C SER A 347 -10.92 -12.65 -29.45
N GLN A 348 -9.59 -12.40 -29.49
CA GLN A 348 -8.98 -11.10 -29.28
C GLN A 348 -8.44 -10.56 -30.59
N MET A 349 -8.83 -9.36 -30.97
CA MET A 349 -8.36 -8.71 -32.20
C MET A 349 -7.47 -7.50 -31.87
N PRO A 350 -6.40 -7.22 -32.63
CA PRO A 350 -6.09 -7.79 -33.96
C PRO A 350 -5.29 -9.11 -33.93
N SER A 351 -4.89 -9.62 -32.76
CA SER A 351 -3.99 -10.79 -32.65
C SER A 351 -4.60 -12.11 -33.18
N GLY A 352 -5.93 -12.20 -33.26
CA GLY A 352 -6.64 -13.42 -33.66
C GLY A 352 -6.58 -14.56 -32.63
N ILE A 353 -6.08 -14.31 -31.43
CA ILE A 353 -5.95 -15.32 -30.36
C ILE A 353 -7.35 -15.76 -29.92
N GLN A 354 -7.59 -17.08 -29.94
CA GLN A 354 -8.80 -17.69 -29.41
C GLN A 354 -8.53 -18.35 -28.04
N PHE A 355 -9.43 -18.12 -27.10
CA PHE A 355 -9.32 -18.70 -25.76
C PHE A 355 -10.71 -18.97 -25.15
N SER A 356 -10.73 -19.69 -24.02
CA SER A 356 -11.98 -19.92 -23.30
C SER A 356 -12.02 -19.10 -22.02
N LEU A 357 -13.12 -18.38 -21.79
CA LEU A 357 -13.32 -17.49 -20.65
C LEU A 357 -14.39 -18.06 -19.72
N SER A 358 -14.10 -18.15 -18.43
CA SER A 358 -15.07 -18.53 -17.40
C SER A 358 -15.76 -17.29 -16.82
N SER A 359 -17.00 -17.44 -16.34
CA SER A 359 -17.67 -16.36 -15.60
C SER A 359 -16.98 -15.98 -14.27
N THR A 360 -16.08 -16.83 -13.78
CA THR A 360 -15.25 -16.58 -12.60
C THR A 360 -13.91 -15.94 -12.93
N ASP A 361 -13.60 -15.74 -14.22
CA ASP A 361 -12.37 -15.11 -14.67
C ASP A 361 -12.42 -13.59 -14.45
N PRO A 362 -11.39 -12.95 -13.92
CA PRO A 362 -11.33 -11.49 -13.77
C PRO A 362 -11.56 -10.74 -15.08
N LEU A 363 -11.08 -11.28 -16.21
CA LEU A 363 -11.31 -10.71 -17.53
C LEU A 363 -12.79 -10.71 -17.90
N TYR A 364 -13.57 -11.73 -17.48
CA TYR A 364 -15.01 -11.76 -17.70
C TYR A 364 -15.71 -10.56 -17.01
N ALA A 365 -15.35 -10.30 -15.76
CA ALA A 365 -15.91 -9.19 -15.00
C ALA A 365 -15.54 -7.84 -15.63
N ALA A 366 -14.29 -7.68 -16.07
CA ALA A 366 -13.80 -6.48 -16.73
C ALA A 366 -14.53 -6.22 -18.06
N LEU A 367 -14.65 -7.25 -18.92
CA LEU A 367 -15.35 -7.15 -20.19
C LEU A 367 -16.86 -6.88 -20.00
N LEU A 368 -17.48 -7.49 -18.99
CA LEU A 368 -18.89 -7.24 -18.67
C LEU A 368 -19.11 -5.80 -18.20
N ALA A 369 -18.23 -5.28 -17.33
CA ALA A 369 -18.28 -3.91 -16.89
C ALA A 369 -18.11 -2.94 -18.07
N GLN A 370 -17.16 -3.19 -18.97
CA GLN A 370 -16.91 -2.38 -20.14
C GLN A 370 -18.08 -2.42 -21.13
N LYS A 371 -18.69 -3.58 -21.34
CA LYS A 371 -19.92 -3.71 -22.14
C LYS A 371 -21.06 -2.84 -21.60
N LEU A 372 -21.23 -2.80 -20.28
CA LEU A 372 -22.24 -1.96 -19.64
C LEU A 372 -21.97 -0.46 -19.81
N HIS A 373 -20.70 -0.06 -19.88
CA HIS A 373 -20.29 1.31 -20.16
C HIS A 373 -20.41 1.70 -21.64
N GLN A 374 -20.30 0.76 -22.57
CA GLN A 374 -20.38 0.97 -24.02
C GLN A 374 -21.81 0.90 -24.57
N ALA A 375 -22.80 0.49 -23.77
CA ALA A 375 -24.21 0.49 -24.21
C ALA A 375 -24.66 1.93 -24.49
N PRO A 376 -25.15 2.26 -25.72
CA PRO A 376 -25.54 3.62 -26.03
C PRO A 376 -26.73 4.01 -25.15
N ALA A 377 -26.67 5.22 -24.58
CA ALA A 377 -27.83 5.87 -23.99
C ALA A 377 -28.94 5.88 -25.06
N LEU A 378 -30.06 5.24 -24.76
CA LEU A 378 -31.21 5.16 -25.64
C LEU A 378 -31.61 6.56 -26.08
N SER A 379 -31.59 6.73 -27.40
CA SER A 379 -31.96 7.90 -28.16
C SER A 379 -33.23 8.57 -27.64
N GLU A 380 -33.13 9.84 -27.31
CA GLU A 380 -34.26 10.76 -27.38
C GLU A 380 -34.74 10.81 -28.83
N THR A 381 -35.98 10.44 -29.05
CA THR A 381 -36.71 10.59 -30.32
C THR A 381 -36.81 12.07 -30.66
N VAL A 382 -35.97 12.52 -31.57
CA VAL A 382 -36.16 13.80 -32.27
C VAL A 382 -37.19 13.55 -33.38
N GLU A 383 -38.42 14.03 -33.19
CA GLU A 383 -39.41 14.16 -34.23
C GLU A 383 -38.87 15.07 -35.33
N HIS A 384 -38.54 14.51 -36.48
CA HIS A 384 -38.29 15.25 -37.69
C HIS A 384 -39.61 15.80 -38.22
N LYS A 385 -39.85 17.10 -37.99
CA LYS A 385 -40.80 17.88 -38.81
C LYS A 385 -40.24 17.98 -40.21
N THR A 386 -40.90 17.32 -41.15
CA THR A 386 -40.70 17.46 -42.58
C THR A 386 -41.12 18.85 -43.02
N GLU A 387 -40.22 19.76 -43.25
CA GLU A 387 -40.45 20.96 -44.05
C GLU A 387 -40.29 20.62 -45.55
N LYS A 388 -41.41 20.69 -46.26
CA LYS A 388 -41.47 20.66 -47.72
C LYS A 388 -40.80 21.89 -48.28
N ASN A 389 -39.65 21.75 -48.88
CA ASN A 389 -39.06 22.80 -49.70
C ASN A 389 -39.54 22.64 -51.15
N ILE A 390 -40.36 23.62 -51.58
CA ILE A 390 -40.89 23.77 -52.96
C ILE A 390 -39.78 24.42 -53.78
N TYR A 391 -39.21 23.67 -54.68
CA TYR A 391 -38.37 24.24 -55.76
C TYR A 391 -39.26 24.75 -56.87
N GLN A 392 -39.22 26.09 -57.16
CA GLN A 392 -39.65 26.67 -58.40
C GLN A 392 -38.44 27.01 -59.31
N PRO A 393 -38.44 26.63 -60.59
CA PRO A 393 -37.34 26.96 -61.47
C PRO A 393 -37.52 28.37 -62.06
N LEU A 394 -36.50 29.19 -61.97
CA LEU A 394 -36.38 30.44 -62.71
C LEU A 394 -35.96 30.17 -64.17
N LYS A 395 -36.81 30.57 -65.11
CA LYS A 395 -36.48 30.71 -66.53
C LYS A 395 -35.75 32.05 -66.76
N ARG A 396 -34.72 31.94 -67.58
CA ARG A 396 -33.86 32.85 -68.31
C ARG A 396 -32.59 33.27 -67.65
#